data_4281ed80b7d258ed0725b3c6fc9ae5e4
#
_entry.id   4281ed80b7d258ed0725b3c6fc9ae5e4
#
_cell.length_a   1.000
_cell.length_b   1.000
_cell.length_c   1.000
_cell.angle_alpha   90.00
_cell.angle_beta   90.00
_cell.angle_gamma   90.00
#
_symmetry.space_group_name_H-M   'P 1'
#
loop_
_entity.id
_entity.type
_entity.pdbx_description
1 polymer ?
#
loop_
_entity_poly.entity_id
_entity_poly.type
_entity_poly.pdbx_seq_one_letter_code
_entity_poly.pdbx_strand_id
1 'polypeptide(L)'
;MKVGITYHEKFSQYDLGPGHPFRGDRFINVLRLFEDQGLLSLPNVTVLSPQAVSRQHLLKVHDGEYVDLIFRLAETSRPYDVETPVSPQILEAALLIIGGAVEAGKAIYEGRVGRAVALGCGYHHAGRNYGGGFCLFND
;
A
#
# COMPACT_ATOMS: atom_id res chain seq x y z
N MET A 1 8.60 23.37 -7.56
CA MET A 1 7.68 22.65 -6.67
C MET A 1 8.28 21.28 -6.39
N LYS A 2 8.32 20.85 -5.13
CA LYS A 2 8.81 19.53 -4.74
C LYS A 2 7.76 18.46 -4.99
N VAL A 3 8.20 17.25 -5.40
CA VAL A 3 7.37 16.07 -5.63
C VAL A 3 7.85 14.95 -4.72
N GLY A 4 6.94 14.32 -3.98
CA GLY A 4 7.19 13.14 -3.17
C GLY A 4 6.74 11.86 -3.89
N ILE A 5 7.48 10.78 -3.70
CA ILE A 5 7.11 9.44 -4.16
C ILE A 5 7.18 8.53 -2.94
N THR A 6 6.08 7.96 -2.50
CA THR A 6 6.12 7.01 -1.38
C THR A 6 6.48 5.62 -1.88
N TYR A 7 7.45 5.00 -1.24
CA TYR A 7 7.87 3.63 -1.55
C TYR A 7 8.48 2.96 -0.32
N HIS A 8 8.28 1.66 -0.22
CA HIS A 8 8.94 0.79 0.72
C HIS A 8 9.22 -0.57 0.07
N GLU A 9 10.39 -1.16 0.34
CA GLU A 9 10.81 -2.44 -0.27
C GLU A 9 9.82 -3.58 -0.04
N LYS A 10 9.17 -3.61 1.13
CA LYS A 10 8.16 -4.59 1.49
C LYS A 10 6.84 -4.46 0.71
N PHE A 11 6.64 -3.42 -0.10
CA PHE A 11 5.48 -3.37 -1.01
C PHE A 11 5.44 -4.58 -1.94
N SER A 12 6.61 -5.10 -2.33
CA SER A 12 6.73 -6.31 -3.15
C SER A 12 6.15 -7.56 -2.49
N GLN A 13 5.95 -7.57 -1.17
CA GLN A 13 5.31 -8.67 -0.46
C GLN A 13 3.79 -8.72 -0.65
N TYR A 14 3.18 -7.65 -1.18
CA TYR A 14 1.80 -7.71 -1.67
C TYR A 14 1.78 -8.39 -3.04
N ASP A 15 2.05 -9.68 -3.02
CA ASP A 15 2.08 -10.58 -4.18
C ASP A 15 1.03 -11.65 -3.97
N LEU A 16 0.07 -11.74 -4.87
CA LEU A 16 -1.08 -12.62 -4.73
C LEU A 16 -0.85 -14.00 -5.37
N GLY A 17 0.38 -14.29 -5.75
CA GLY A 17 0.85 -15.61 -6.11
C GLY A 17 1.12 -15.82 -7.61
N PRO A 18 1.67 -16.99 -7.97
CA PRO A 18 2.02 -17.32 -9.34
C PRO A 18 0.80 -17.30 -10.27
N GLY A 19 0.93 -16.59 -11.40
CA GLY A 19 -0.14 -16.47 -12.39
C GLY A 19 -1.23 -15.45 -12.03
N HIS A 20 -1.21 -14.87 -10.82
CA HIS A 20 -2.12 -13.81 -10.46
C HIS A 20 -1.75 -12.49 -11.18
N PRO A 21 -2.74 -11.71 -11.68
CA PRO A 21 -2.44 -10.45 -12.39
C PRO A 21 -1.84 -9.37 -11.47
N PHE A 22 -2.12 -9.42 -10.16
CA PHE A 22 -1.54 -8.50 -9.19
C PHE A 22 -0.24 -9.09 -8.63
N ARG A 23 0.88 -8.57 -9.13
CA ARG A 23 2.22 -9.03 -8.77
C ARG A 23 2.96 -7.98 -7.94
N GLY A 24 3.64 -8.45 -6.89
CA GLY A 24 4.40 -7.59 -5.99
C GLY A 24 5.62 -6.92 -6.63
N ASP A 25 6.22 -7.54 -7.67
CA ASP A 25 7.37 -6.98 -8.38
C ASP A 25 7.08 -5.71 -9.18
N ARG A 26 5.80 -5.43 -9.45
CA ARG A 26 5.37 -4.21 -10.16
C ARG A 26 5.85 -2.91 -9.49
N PHE A 27 5.90 -2.90 -8.17
CA PHE A 27 6.26 -1.69 -7.42
C PHE A 27 7.73 -1.33 -7.56
N ILE A 28 8.62 -2.31 -7.38
CA ILE A 28 10.05 -2.09 -7.57
C ILE A 28 10.40 -1.81 -9.03
N ASN A 29 9.68 -2.44 -9.98
CA ASN A 29 9.91 -2.21 -11.39
C ASN A 29 9.54 -0.77 -11.81
N VAL A 30 8.47 -0.20 -11.26
CA VAL A 30 8.15 1.22 -11.48
C VAL A 30 9.21 2.13 -10.88
N LEU A 31 9.70 1.84 -9.68
CA LEU A 31 10.74 2.64 -9.05
C LEU A 31 12.05 2.60 -9.84
N ARG A 32 12.45 1.41 -10.31
CA ARG A 32 13.63 1.25 -11.18
C ARG A 32 13.49 2.02 -12.49
N LEU A 33 12.30 1.98 -13.11
CA LEU A 33 12.05 2.78 -14.30
C LEU A 33 12.23 4.28 -14.02
N PHE A 34 11.77 4.77 -12.87
CA PHE A 34 11.99 6.16 -12.49
C PHE A 34 13.47 6.49 -12.28
N GLU A 35 14.24 5.56 -11.72
CA GLU A 35 15.69 5.69 -11.57
C GLU A 35 16.39 5.72 -12.91
N ASP A 36 16.11 4.74 -13.79
CA ASP A 36 16.70 4.62 -15.14
C ASP A 36 16.42 5.87 -16.01
N GLN A 37 15.24 6.49 -15.82
CA GLN A 37 14.88 7.74 -16.50
C GLN A 37 15.44 8.99 -15.80
N GLY A 38 16.23 8.84 -14.76
CA GLY A 38 16.83 9.94 -14.01
C GLY A 38 15.83 10.78 -13.18
N LEU A 39 14.58 10.32 -13.03
CA LEU A 39 13.56 11.06 -12.30
C LEU A 39 13.88 11.19 -10.81
N LEU A 40 14.45 10.12 -10.21
CA LEU A 40 14.82 10.12 -8.79
C LEU A 40 16.02 11.02 -8.48
N SER A 41 16.82 11.38 -9.49
CA SER A 41 17.98 12.27 -9.38
C SER A 41 17.62 13.76 -9.54
N LEU A 42 16.36 14.07 -9.86
CA LEU A 42 15.94 15.46 -9.99
C LEU A 42 15.92 16.17 -8.62
N PRO A 43 16.43 17.40 -8.50
CA PRO A 43 16.59 18.10 -7.23
C PRO A 43 15.25 18.43 -6.53
N ASN A 44 14.16 18.33 -7.24
CA ASN A 44 12.82 18.54 -6.72
C ASN A 44 12.02 17.25 -6.50
N VAL A 45 12.61 16.08 -6.66
CA VAL A 45 11.99 14.78 -6.39
C VAL A 45 12.59 14.18 -5.12
N THR A 46 11.77 13.58 -4.28
CA THR A 46 12.21 12.87 -3.07
C THR A 46 11.40 11.61 -2.86
N VAL A 47 12.06 10.54 -2.47
CA VAL A 47 11.39 9.31 -2.03
C VAL A 47 11.06 9.45 -0.55
N LEU A 48 9.80 9.19 -0.21
CA LEU A 48 9.25 9.24 1.14
C LEU A 48 9.05 7.79 1.62
N SER A 49 9.63 7.46 2.77
CA SER A 49 9.52 6.13 3.37
C SER A 49 8.31 6.08 4.31
N PRO A 50 7.24 5.33 3.97
CA PRO A 50 6.06 5.25 4.81
C PRO A 50 6.28 4.36 6.03
N GLN A 51 5.43 4.56 7.04
CA GLN A 51 5.26 3.65 8.17
C GLN A 51 3.95 2.88 8.00
N ALA A 52 3.92 1.64 8.47
CA ALA A 52 2.68 0.85 8.49
C ALA A 52 1.61 1.57 9.31
N VAL A 53 0.38 1.62 8.78
CA VAL A 53 -0.74 2.15 9.55
C VAL A 53 -1.10 1.21 10.70
N SER A 54 -1.56 1.80 11.80
CA SER A 54 -2.06 1.04 12.93
C SER A 54 -3.52 0.59 12.70
N ARG A 55 -3.97 -0.38 13.52
CA ARG A 55 -5.38 -0.76 13.57
C ARG A 55 -6.30 0.44 13.75
N GLN A 56 -5.91 1.43 14.57
CA GLN A 56 -6.72 2.63 14.79
C GLN A 56 -6.91 3.49 13.54
N HIS A 57 -5.93 3.50 12.63
CA HIS A 57 -6.08 4.17 11.33
C HIS A 57 -7.11 3.44 10.47
N LEU A 58 -7.06 2.10 10.41
CA LEU A 58 -8.03 1.30 9.66
C LEU A 58 -9.46 1.52 10.16
N LEU A 59 -9.67 1.66 11.47
CA LEU A 59 -10.99 1.90 12.08
C LEU A 59 -11.63 3.24 11.69
N LYS A 60 -10.90 4.15 11.08
CA LYS A 60 -11.47 5.38 10.51
C LYS A 60 -12.26 5.13 9.23
N VAL A 61 -11.95 4.05 8.53
CA VAL A 61 -12.53 3.66 7.24
C VAL A 61 -13.35 2.38 7.36
N HIS A 62 -12.86 1.41 8.13
CA HIS A 62 -13.41 0.07 8.21
C HIS A 62 -14.07 -0.24 9.56
N ASP A 63 -15.03 -1.13 9.56
CA ASP A 63 -15.62 -1.68 10.77
C ASP A 63 -14.64 -2.59 11.50
N GLY A 64 -14.68 -2.56 12.85
CA GLY A 64 -13.75 -3.29 13.69
C GLY A 64 -13.79 -4.80 13.48
N GLU A 65 -14.98 -5.37 13.31
CA GLU A 65 -15.17 -6.80 13.05
C GLU A 65 -14.50 -7.25 11.74
N TYR A 66 -14.59 -6.40 10.71
CA TYR A 66 -13.92 -6.66 9.43
C TYR A 66 -12.38 -6.58 9.57
N VAL A 67 -11.87 -5.56 10.23
CA VAL A 67 -10.43 -5.43 10.50
C VAL A 67 -9.92 -6.65 11.24
N ASP A 68 -10.60 -7.06 12.30
CA ASP A 68 -10.23 -8.23 13.11
C ASP A 68 -10.32 -9.54 12.31
N LEU A 69 -11.26 -9.65 11.38
CA LEU A 69 -11.34 -10.78 10.45
C LEU A 69 -10.07 -10.89 9.60
N ILE A 70 -9.65 -9.79 8.96
CA ILE A 70 -8.46 -9.80 8.10
C ILE A 70 -7.20 -10.16 8.89
N PHE A 71 -7.04 -9.63 10.11
CA PHE A 71 -5.91 -9.97 10.98
C PHE A 71 -5.89 -11.47 11.33
N ARG A 72 -7.03 -12.07 11.70
CA ARG A 72 -7.14 -13.51 11.96
C ARG A 72 -6.83 -14.36 10.73
N LEU A 73 -7.30 -13.93 9.54
CA LEU A 73 -6.98 -14.63 8.29
C LEU A 73 -5.49 -14.59 8.00
N ALA A 74 -4.83 -13.46 8.26
CA ALA A 74 -3.39 -13.32 8.09
C ALA A 74 -2.62 -14.29 9.02
N GLU A 75 -2.97 -14.36 10.30
CA GLU A 75 -2.33 -15.26 11.26
C GLU A 75 -2.40 -16.73 10.83
N THR A 76 -3.48 -17.13 10.18
CA THR A 76 -3.71 -18.51 9.74
C THR A 76 -3.39 -18.74 8.27
N SER A 77 -2.94 -17.71 7.55
CA SER A 77 -2.68 -17.73 6.10
C SER A 77 -3.87 -18.26 5.29
N ARG A 78 -5.09 -17.90 5.68
CA ARG A 78 -6.32 -18.23 4.98
C ARG A 78 -6.73 -17.12 4.03
N PRO A 79 -7.15 -17.42 2.80
CA PRO A 79 -7.62 -16.40 1.88
C PRO A 79 -8.92 -15.75 2.38
N TYR A 80 -9.11 -14.49 2.03
CA TYR A 80 -10.38 -13.80 2.22
C TYR A 80 -11.45 -14.32 1.24
N ASP A 81 -11.07 -14.44 -0.02
CA ASP A 81 -11.84 -15.07 -1.09
C ASP A 81 -10.89 -15.77 -2.09
N VAL A 82 -11.45 -16.28 -3.19
CA VAL A 82 -10.69 -17.05 -4.19
C VAL A 82 -9.57 -16.22 -4.85
N GLU A 83 -9.76 -14.90 -4.95
CA GLU A 83 -8.85 -13.98 -5.65
C GLU A 83 -8.02 -13.11 -4.69
N THR A 84 -8.27 -13.21 -3.39
CA THR A 84 -7.65 -12.34 -2.39
C THR A 84 -7.00 -13.18 -1.28
N PRO A 85 -5.83 -13.78 -1.55
CA PRO A 85 -5.07 -14.50 -0.54
C PRO A 85 -4.61 -13.54 0.57
N VAL A 86 -4.50 -14.07 1.79
CA VAL A 86 -4.04 -13.32 2.96
C VAL A 86 -2.94 -14.11 3.65
N SER A 87 -1.88 -13.41 4.04
CA SER A 87 -0.79 -13.94 4.85
C SER A 87 -0.22 -12.81 5.73
N PRO A 88 0.61 -13.12 6.73
CA PRO A 88 1.29 -12.08 7.51
C PRO A 88 2.06 -11.08 6.65
N GLN A 89 2.74 -11.57 5.60
CA GLN A 89 3.54 -10.75 4.69
C GLN A 89 2.65 -9.84 3.83
N ILE A 90 1.55 -10.37 3.28
CA ILE A 90 0.58 -9.60 2.51
C ILE A 90 -0.07 -8.53 3.38
N LEU A 91 -0.46 -8.86 4.62
CA LEU A 91 -1.01 -7.90 5.57
C LEU A 91 -0.01 -6.79 5.90
N GLU A 92 1.24 -7.14 6.21
CA GLU A 92 2.29 -6.13 6.49
C GLU A 92 2.47 -5.18 5.31
N ALA A 93 2.55 -5.72 4.09
CA ALA A 93 2.66 -4.92 2.88
C ALA A 93 1.43 -4.02 2.67
N ALA A 94 0.21 -4.53 2.90
CA ALA A 94 -1.01 -3.74 2.81
C ALA A 94 -0.99 -2.54 3.76
N LEU A 95 -0.60 -2.76 5.03
CA LEU A 95 -0.51 -1.69 6.03
C LEU A 95 0.53 -0.63 5.67
N LEU A 96 1.66 -1.04 5.07
CA LEU A 96 2.68 -0.13 4.58
C LEU A 96 2.24 0.65 3.34
N ILE A 97 1.52 0.02 2.41
CA ILE A 97 1.00 0.66 1.20
C ILE A 97 -0.02 1.74 1.58
N ILE A 98 -0.97 1.43 2.49
CA ILE A 98 -1.90 2.43 3.03
C ILE A 98 -1.13 3.54 3.76
N GLY A 99 -0.09 3.17 4.51
CA GLY A 99 0.85 4.13 5.11
C GLY A 99 1.49 5.06 4.09
N GLY A 100 1.69 4.58 2.85
CA GLY A 100 2.14 5.38 1.72
C GLY A 100 1.15 6.48 1.35
N ALA A 101 -0.14 6.18 1.28
CA ALA A 101 -1.19 7.19 1.04
C ALA A 101 -1.22 8.23 2.16
N VAL A 102 -1.17 7.78 3.42
CA VAL A 102 -1.15 8.66 4.60
C VAL A 102 0.09 9.56 4.59
N GLU A 103 1.28 9.02 4.33
CA GLU A 103 2.53 9.78 4.27
C GLU A 103 2.53 10.80 3.12
N ALA A 104 2.01 10.42 1.95
CA ALA A 104 1.85 11.32 0.82
C ALA A 104 0.96 12.51 1.16
N GLY A 105 -0.21 12.25 1.75
CA GLY A 105 -1.14 13.30 2.19
C GLY A 105 -0.54 14.20 3.27
N LYS A 106 0.13 13.61 4.26
CA LYS A 106 0.81 14.32 5.34
C LYS A 106 1.93 15.22 4.81
N ALA A 107 2.75 14.71 3.88
CA ALA A 107 3.85 15.47 3.28
C ALA A 107 3.36 16.71 2.53
N ILE A 108 2.19 16.60 1.87
CA ILE A 108 1.55 17.75 1.21
C ILE A 108 0.99 18.71 2.26
N TYR A 109 0.26 18.22 3.25
CA TYR A 109 -0.35 19.05 4.29
C TYR A 109 0.68 19.85 5.09
N GLU A 110 1.83 19.24 5.39
CA GLU A 110 2.96 19.87 6.10
C GLU A 110 3.81 20.79 5.19
N GLY A 111 3.51 20.88 3.90
CA GLY A 111 4.27 21.70 2.96
C GLY A 111 5.66 21.14 2.60
N ARG A 112 5.96 19.89 2.96
CA ARG A 112 7.23 19.25 2.60
C ARG A 112 7.36 19.03 1.09
N VAL A 113 6.25 18.71 0.45
CA VAL A 113 6.12 18.58 -1.00
C VAL A 113 4.84 19.28 -1.48
N GLY A 114 4.79 19.67 -2.74
CA GLY A 114 3.59 20.25 -3.33
C GLY A 114 2.71 19.25 -4.06
N ARG A 115 3.26 18.09 -4.40
CA ARG A 115 2.56 16.94 -5.01
C ARG A 115 3.19 15.66 -4.53
N ALA A 116 2.41 14.56 -4.52
CA ALA A 116 2.94 13.25 -4.19
C ALA A 116 2.33 12.16 -5.07
N VAL A 117 3.11 11.10 -5.30
CA VAL A 117 2.68 9.84 -5.90
C VAL A 117 2.79 8.77 -4.81
N ALA A 118 1.67 8.15 -4.46
CA ALA A 118 1.65 7.02 -3.54
C ALA A 118 1.73 5.72 -4.35
N LEU A 119 2.96 5.18 -4.49
CA LEU A 119 3.14 3.91 -5.18
C LEU A 119 2.45 2.79 -4.41
N GLY A 120 1.79 1.92 -5.14
CA GLY A 120 1.09 0.76 -4.58
C GLY A 120 -0.34 1.02 -4.12
N CYS A 121 -0.75 2.27 -3.93
CA CYS A 121 -2.11 2.65 -3.55
C CYS A 121 -3.13 2.46 -4.68
N GLY A 122 -4.41 2.61 -4.35
CA GLY A 122 -5.52 2.42 -5.27
C GLY A 122 -6.39 1.21 -4.92
N TYR A 123 -6.44 0.83 -3.66
CA TYR A 123 -7.25 -0.29 -3.16
C TYR A 123 -8.73 0.08 -3.02
N HIS A 124 -9.36 0.40 -4.14
CA HIS A 124 -10.70 0.98 -4.22
C HIS A 124 -11.85 -0.05 -4.16
N HIS A 125 -11.56 -1.35 -4.25
CA HIS A 125 -12.59 -2.39 -4.18
C HIS A 125 -13.03 -2.74 -2.76
N ALA A 126 -12.19 -2.50 -1.76
CA ALA A 126 -12.58 -2.72 -0.37
C ALA A 126 -13.57 -1.65 0.10
N GLY A 127 -14.62 -2.07 0.77
CA GLY A 127 -15.58 -1.20 1.41
C GLY A 127 -15.46 -1.20 2.93
N ARG A 128 -16.44 -0.60 3.62
CA ARG A 128 -16.41 -0.43 5.07
C ARG A 128 -16.27 -1.76 5.82
N ASN A 129 -16.98 -2.79 5.39
CA ASN A 129 -17.07 -4.09 6.05
C ASN A 129 -16.78 -5.28 5.14
N TYR A 130 -16.15 -5.05 4.01
CA TYR A 130 -15.75 -6.09 3.05
C TYR A 130 -14.48 -5.73 2.29
N GLY A 131 -13.77 -6.76 1.82
CA GLY A 131 -12.68 -6.67 0.86
C GLY A 131 -13.08 -7.29 -0.48
N GLY A 132 -12.13 -7.48 -1.36
CA GLY A 132 -12.30 -8.12 -2.65
C GLY A 132 -11.59 -7.38 -3.78
N GLY A 133 -11.62 -7.92 -4.99
CA GLY A 133 -10.91 -7.33 -6.12
C GLY A 133 -9.44 -7.07 -5.80
N PHE A 134 -8.80 -8.01 -5.10
CA PHE A 134 -7.40 -7.95 -4.66
C PHE A 134 -7.12 -6.94 -3.52
N CYS A 135 -8.14 -6.29 -2.96
CA CYS A 135 -8.00 -5.24 -1.95
C CYS A 135 -8.45 -5.76 -0.58
N LEU A 136 -7.53 -5.82 0.38
CA LEU A 136 -7.85 -6.15 1.77
C LEU A 136 -8.48 -4.96 2.49
N PHE A 137 -7.98 -3.77 2.25
CA PHE A 137 -8.46 -2.53 2.84
C PHE A 137 -8.55 -1.45 1.76
N ASN A 138 -9.36 -0.43 1.99
CA ASN A 138 -9.38 0.80 1.19
C ASN A 138 -8.29 1.76 1.69
N ASP A 139 -7.67 2.52 0.79
CA ASP A 139 -6.57 3.44 1.09
C ASP A 139 -6.89 4.93 0.87
#